data_682843076018c3e2d7ec9078582a4175
#
_entry.id   682843076018c3e2d7ec9078582a4175
#
_cell.length_a   1.000
_cell.length_b   1.000
_cell.length_c   1.000
_cell.angle_alpha   90.00
_cell.angle_beta   90.00
_cell.angle_gamma   90.00
#
_symmetry.space_group_name_H-M   'P 1'
#
loop_
_entity.id
_entity.type
_entity.pdbx_description
1 polymer ?
#
loop_
_entity_poly.entity_id
_entity_poly.type
_entity_poly.pdbx_seq_one_letter_code
_entity_poly.pdbx_strand_id
1 'polypeptide(L)'
;MFFDSTEIAQAALPRFRALPGVEAVQGSPDNVEVTAQGVDKGTALLALADMLGIPREATAAIGDSENDRAMLARAGVAAVMANALPEIRALGDIVSTRDNDHDGVAELFERLGL
;
A
#
# COMPACT_ATOMS: atom_id res chain seq x y z
N MET A 1 -6.06 6.58 -12.38
CA MET A 1 -6.00 6.98 -13.82
C MET A 1 -4.95 6.11 -14.50
N PHE A 2 -5.32 5.46 -15.61
CA PHE A 2 -4.42 4.64 -16.42
C PHE A 2 -3.92 5.41 -17.63
N PHE A 3 -2.71 5.13 -18.06
CA PHE A 3 -2.03 5.75 -19.20
C PHE A 3 -1.60 4.67 -20.21
N ASP A 4 -1.40 5.08 -21.45
CA ASP A 4 -1.01 4.16 -22.54
C ASP A 4 0.42 3.61 -22.39
N SER A 5 1.23 4.21 -21.55
CA SER A 5 2.57 3.72 -21.22
C SER A 5 3.08 4.18 -19.85
N THR A 6 4.06 3.46 -19.32
CA THR A 6 4.77 3.80 -18.09
C THR A 6 5.42 5.18 -18.16
N GLU A 7 6.02 5.54 -19.30
CA GLU A 7 6.69 6.83 -19.49
C GLU A 7 5.72 7.99 -19.36
N ILE A 8 4.50 7.83 -19.90
CA ILE A 8 3.44 8.86 -19.83
C ILE A 8 2.97 8.99 -18.37
N ALA A 9 2.75 7.87 -17.67
CA ALA A 9 2.37 7.87 -16.26
C ALA A 9 3.42 8.56 -15.39
N GLN A 10 4.69 8.23 -15.59
CA GLN A 10 5.82 8.85 -14.87
C GLN A 10 5.95 10.34 -15.15
N ALA A 11 5.72 10.78 -16.38
CA ALA A 11 5.74 12.19 -16.75
C ALA A 11 4.53 12.97 -16.18
N ALA A 12 3.39 12.30 -15.99
CA ALA A 12 2.18 12.89 -15.44
C ALA A 12 2.24 13.04 -13.90
N LEU A 13 2.87 12.10 -13.19
CA LEU A 13 2.91 12.04 -11.73
C LEU A 13 3.35 13.36 -11.05
N PRO A 14 4.46 13.99 -11.44
CA PRO A 14 4.87 15.26 -10.82
C PRO A 14 3.89 16.40 -11.09
N ARG A 15 3.15 16.35 -12.20
CA ARG A 15 2.12 17.36 -12.51
C ARG A 15 0.91 17.23 -11.60
N PHE A 16 0.50 16.00 -11.28
CA PHE A 16 -0.56 15.76 -10.29
C PHE A 16 -0.12 16.18 -8.89
N ARG A 17 1.12 15.84 -8.50
CA ARG A 17 1.69 16.23 -7.20
C ARG A 17 1.80 17.74 -7.00
N ALA A 18 1.87 18.51 -8.08
CA ALA A 18 1.91 19.97 -8.03
C ALA A 18 0.52 20.62 -7.84
N LEU A 19 -0.57 19.86 -7.95
CA LEU A 19 -1.91 20.39 -7.73
C LEU A 19 -2.17 20.59 -6.22
N PRO A 20 -2.75 21.72 -5.82
CA PRO A 20 -3.08 21.96 -4.43
C PRO A 20 -4.20 21.03 -3.93
N GLY A 21 -4.08 20.57 -2.70
CA GLY A 21 -5.12 19.77 -2.03
C GLY A 21 -5.23 18.32 -2.51
N VAL A 22 -4.25 17.82 -3.29
CA VAL A 22 -4.21 16.42 -3.73
C VAL A 22 -2.87 15.78 -3.39
N GLU A 23 -2.89 14.47 -3.28
CA GLU A 23 -1.73 13.58 -3.26
C GLU A 23 -1.80 12.65 -4.48
N ALA A 24 -0.64 12.32 -5.04
CA ALA A 24 -0.56 11.42 -6.17
C ALA A 24 0.56 10.40 -5.96
N VAL A 25 0.23 9.14 -6.15
CA VAL A 25 1.16 8.00 -6.06
C VAL A 25 1.04 7.11 -7.29
N GLN A 26 2.08 6.36 -7.58
CA GLN A 26 2.06 5.36 -8.63
C GLN A 26 1.58 4.03 -8.03
N GLY A 27 0.42 3.53 -8.48
CA GLY A 27 -0.14 2.26 -8.03
C GLY A 27 0.40 1.06 -8.83
N SER A 28 0.62 1.29 -10.14
CA SER A 28 1.26 0.35 -11.08
C SER A 28 2.08 1.13 -12.11
N PRO A 29 2.90 0.47 -12.95
CA PRO A 29 3.78 1.16 -13.90
C PRO A 29 3.09 2.17 -14.81
N ASP A 30 1.84 1.90 -15.19
CA ASP A 30 1.02 2.70 -16.12
C ASP A 30 -0.13 3.45 -15.42
N ASN A 31 -0.15 3.50 -14.08
CA ASN A 31 -1.24 4.07 -13.29
C ASN A 31 -0.74 5.17 -12.36
N VAL A 32 -1.54 6.23 -12.24
CA VAL A 32 -1.41 7.25 -11.17
C VAL A 32 -2.71 7.29 -10.39
N GLU A 33 -2.61 7.07 -9.08
CA GLU A 33 -3.69 7.24 -8.11
C GLU A 33 -3.63 8.65 -7.55
N VAL A 34 -4.76 9.35 -7.58
CA VAL A 34 -4.88 10.73 -7.09
C VAL A 34 -5.96 10.75 -6.01
N THR A 35 -5.60 11.21 -4.83
CA THR A 35 -6.50 11.33 -3.67
C THR A 35 -6.49 12.76 -3.14
N ALA A 36 -7.42 13.08 -2.26
CA ALA A 36 -7.34 14.33 -1.50
C ALA A 36 -6.13 14.31 -0.57
N GLN A 37 -5.56 15.48 -0.31
CA GLN A 37 -4.43 15.62 0.61
C GLN A 37 -4.76 15.05 1.99
N GLY A 38 -3.85 14.27 2.56
CA GLY A 38 -4.03 13.58 3.83
C GLY A 38 -4.93 12.34 3.78
N VAL A 39 -5.38 11.94 2.58
CA VAL A 39 -6.16 10.72 2.37
C VAL A 39 -5.28 9.67 1.67
N ASP A 40 -4.84 8.69 2.44
CA ASP A 40 -4.08 7.54 1.99
C ASP A 40 -4.62 6.23 2.61
N LYS A 41 -4.13 5.09 2.16
CA LYS A 41 -4.56 3.78 2.70
C LYS A 41 -4.27 3.64 4.20
N GLY A 42 -3.24 4.30 4.71
CA GLY A 42 -2.89 4.25 6.14
C GLY A 42 -3.84 5.09 7.00
N THR A 43 -4.24 6.28 6.56
CA THR A 43 -5.26 7.08 7.25
C THR A 43 -6.61 6.38 7.23
N ALA A 44 -6.96 5.72 6.11
CA ALA A 44 -8.19 4.93 6.01
C ALA A 44 -8.20 3.72 6.93
N LEU A 45 -7.08 2.98 7.02
CA LEU A 45 -6.92 1.85 7.95
C LEU A 45 -7.17 2.27 9.40
N LEU A 46 -6.51 3.35 9.84
CA LEU A 46 -6.65 3.82 11.22
C LEU A 46 -8.06 4.37 11.51
N ALA A 47 -8.66 5.08 10.56
CA ALA A 47 -10.04 5.56 10.70
C ALA A 47 -11.02 4.41 10.83
N LEU A 48 -10.88 3.34 10.05
CA LEU A 48 -11.70 2.14 10.14
C LEU A 48 -11.49 1.42 11.46
N ALA A 49 -10.26 1.25 11.91
CA ALA A 49 -9.93 0.62 13.19
C ALA A 49 -10.58 1.40 14.34
N ASP A 50 -10.50 2.72 14.31
CA ASP A 50 -11.10 3.62 15.32
C ASP A 50 -12.62 3.48 15.35
N MET A 51 -13.29 3.48 14.19
CA MET A 51 -14.74 3.27 14.07
C MET A 51 -15.20 1.92 14.64
N LEU A 52 -14.36 0.90 14.55
CA LEU A 52 -14.64 -0.46 15.05
C LEU A 52 -14.17 -0.68 16.51
N GLY A 53 -13.51 0.31 17.12
CA GLY A 53 -12.96 0.19 18.46
C GLY A 53 -11.75 -0.78 18.52
N ILE A 54 -11.06 -0.99 17.39
CA ILE A 54 -9.88 -1.86 17.30
C ILE A 54 -8.63 -1.02 17.53
N PRO A 55 -7.79 -1.34 18.53
CA PRO A 55 -6.54 -0.61 18.72
C PRO A 55 -5.57 -0.86 17.56
N ARG A 56 -4.72 0.13 17.25
CA ARG A 56 -3.76 0.06 16.14
C ARG A 56 -2.93 -1.24 16.19
N GLU A 57 -2.48 -1.63 17.37
CA GLU A 57 -1.63 -2.80 17.61
C GLU A 57 -2.31 -4.13 17.22
N ALA A 58 -3.64 -4.13 17.13
CA ALA A 58 -4.44 -5.27 16.69
C ALA A 58 -4.80 -5.21 15.19
N THR A 59 -4.21 -4.30 14.44
CA THR A 59 -4.38 -4.23 12.98
C THR A 59 -3.25 -4.93 12.25
N ALA A 60 -3.54 -5.56 11.12
CA ALA A 60 -2.54 -6.04 10.17
C ALA A 60 -2.84 -5.49 8.79
N ALA A 61 -1.78 -5.18 8.04
CA ALA A 61 -1.89 -4.73 6.66
C ALA A 61 -1.04 -5.62 5.75
N ILE A 62 -1.56 -5.93 4.56
CA ILE A 62 -0.85 -6.68 3.52
C ILE A 62 -0.71 -5.77 2.30
N GLY A 63 0.50 -5.68 1.74
CA GLY A 63 0.76 -4.85 0.57
C GLY A 63 2.01 -5.24 -0.20
N ASP A 64 2.18 -4.65 -1.39
CA ASP A 64 3.31 -4.93 -2.28
C ASP A 64 3.83 -3.70 -3.02
N SER A 65 3.07 -2.60 -3.04
CA SER A 65 3.29 -1.45 -3.91
C SER A 65 3.49 -0.15 -3.14
N GLU A 66 3.89 0.91 -3.84
CA GLU A 66 4.14 2.23 -3.24
C GLU A 66 2.89 2.84 -2.61
N ASN A 67 1.70 2.60 -3.17
CA ASN A 67 0.43 3.07 -2.61
C ASN A 67 0.04 2.38 -1.29
N ASP A 68 0.71 1.28 -0.92
CA ASP A 68 0.53 0.56 0.36
C ASP A 68 1.47 1.06 1.46
N ARG A 69 2.49 1.84 1.11
CA ARG A 69 3.53 2.32 2.04
C ARG A 69 2.97 2.91 3.33
N ALA A 70 2.01 3.82 3.20
CA ALA A 70 1.41 4.49 4.36
C ALA A 70 0.61 3.53 5.24
N MET A 71 -0.06 2.56 4.64
CA MET A 71 -0.82 1.54 5.34
C MET A 71 0.10 0.58 6.10
N LEU A 72 1.14 0.08 5.44
CA LEU A 72 2.15 -0.79 6.05
C LEU A 72 2.87 -0.11 7.22
N ALA A 73 3.26 1.17 7.05
CA ALA A 73 3.95 1.93 8.09
C ALA A 73 3.08 2.22 9.33
N ARG A 74 1.74 2.21 9.17
CA ARG A 74 0.80 2.57 10.24
C ARG A 74 0.10 1.39 10.88
N ALA A 75 0.09 0.23 10.26
CA ALA A 75 -0.48 -0.98 10.85
C ALA A 75 0.25 -1.41 12.12
N GLY A 76 -0.40 -2.23 12.93
CA GLY A 76 0.22 -2.92 14.06
C GLY A 76 1.20 -3.99 13.60
N VAL A 77 0.84 -4.71 12.51
CA VAL A 77 1.71 -5.67 11.81
C VAL A 77 1.71 -5.36 10.31
N ALA A 78 2.89 -5.15 9.77
CA ALA A 78 3.10 -5.00 8.33
C ALA A 78 3.48 -6.34 7.70
N ALA A 79 2.62 -6.88 6.84
CA ALA A 79 2.88 -8.08 6.06
C ALA A 79 3.11 -7.71 4.60
N VAL A 80 4.20 -8.16 3.99
CA VAL A 80 4.62 -7.73 2.66
C VAL A 80 4.79 -8.92 1.74
N MET A 81 4.36 -8.75 0.50
CA MET A 81 4.44 -9.77 -0.54
C MET A 81 5.88 -9.99 -1.03
N ALA A 82 6.21 -11.24 -1.40
CA ALA A 82 7.54 -11.57 -1.93
C ALA A 82 7.91 -10.80 -3.21
N ASN A 83 6.91 -10.47 -4.04
CA ASN A 83 7.08 -9.69 -5.28
C ASN A 83 7.12 -8.17 -5.06
N ALA A 84 7.03 -7.68 -3.82
CA ALA A 84 7.08 -6.26 -3.53
C ALA A 84 8.45 -5.65 -3.87
N LEU A 85 8.46 -4.35 -4.16
CA LEU A 85 9.68 -3.57 -4.34
C LEU A 85 10.57 -3.64 -3.08
N PRO A 86 11.91 -3.60 -3.23
CA PRO A 86 12.83 -3.72 -2.09
C PRO A 86 12.53 -2.73 -0.95
N GLU A 87 12.20 -1.48 -1.27
CA GLU A 87 11.87 -0.43 -0.32
C GLU A 87 10.53 -0.66 0.41
N ILE A 88 9.59 -1.40 -0.20
CA ILE A 88 8.33 -1.82 0.43
C ILE A 88 8.57 -3.05 1.30
N ARG A 89 9.38 -4.01 0.82
CA ARG A 89 9.76 -5.19 1.60
C ARG A 89 10.47 -4.83 2.91
N ALA A 90 11.25 -3.76 2.91
CA ALA A 90 11.94 -3.26 4.09
C ALA A 90 11.00 -2.75 5.20
N LEU A 91 9.72 -2.50 4.90
CA LEU A 91 8.71 -2.10 5.88
C LEU A 91 8.04 -3.30 6.57
N GLY A 92 8.24 -4.52 6.06
CA GLY A 92 7.53 -5.70 6.52
C GLY A 92 8.07 -6.27 7.82
N ASP A 93 7.21 -6.48 8.80
CA ASP A 93 7.48 -7.35 9.95
C ASP A 93 7.48 -8.83 9.51
N ILE A 94 6.64 -9.14 8.51
CA ILE A 94 6.52 -10.46 7.88
C ILE A 94 6.61 -10.28 6.37
N VAL A 95 7.45 -11.06 5.70
CA VAL A 95 7.52 -11.10 4.23
C VAL A 95 7.13 -12.50 3.78
N SER A 96 6.19 -12.62 2.84
CA SER A 96 5.81 -13.91 2.28
C SER A 96 6.97 -14.57 1.53
N THR A 97 6.97 -15.89 1.43
CA THR A 97 7.89 -16.64 0.56
C THR A 97 7.31 -16.82 -0.84
N ARG A 98 6.00 -16.67 -0.96
CA ARG A 98 5.22 -16.78 -2.20
C ARG A 98 4.83 -15.40 -2.70
N ASP A 99 4.72 -15.26 -4.01
CA ASP A 99 4.25 -14.04 -4.67
C ASP A 99 2.71 -14.02 -4.84
N ASN A 100 2.22 -13.01 -5.54
CA ASN A 100 0.79 -12.82 -5.81
C ASN A 100 0.18 -13.94 -6.69
N ASP A 101 0.99 -14.62 -7.50
CA ASP A 101 0.52 -15.69 -8.40
C ASP A 101 0.55 -17.08 -7.73
N HIS A 102 1.12 -17.19 -6.54
CA HIS A 102 1.35 -18.44 -5.81
C HIS A 102 0.82 -18.42 -4.37
N ASP A 103 -0.36 -17.82 -4.16
CA ASP A 103 -1.06 -17.79 -2.86
C ASP A 103 -0.29 -17.10 -1.72
N GLY A 104 0.53 -16.10 -2.02
CA GLY A 104 1.31 -15.38 -1.00
C GLY A 104 0.45 -14.70 0.06
N VAL A 105 -0.74 -14.20 -0.30
CA VAL A 105 -1.68 -13.62 0.67
C VAL A 105 -2.20 -14.69 1.64
N ALA A 106 -2.55 -15.88 1.14
CA ALA A 106 -2.99 -16.99 2.00
C ALA A 106 -1.89 -17.41 2.97
N GLU A 107 -0.63 -17.50 2.51
CA GLU A 107 0.53 -17.74 3.39
C GLU A 107 0.62 -16.71 4.51
N LEU A 108 0.43 -15.40 4.19
CA LEU A 108 0.50 -14.34 5.19
C LEU A 108 -0.64 -14.45 6.22
N PHE A 109 -1.86 -14.80 5.80
CA PHE A 109 -2.96 -15.08 6.74
C PHE A 109 -2.62 -16.23 7.69
N GLU A 110 -2.10 -17.35 7.19
CA GLU A 110 -1.67 -18.48 8.01
C GLU A 110 -0.59 -18.07 9.03
N ARG A 111 0.38 -17.26 8.60
CA ARG A 111 1.47 -16.77 9.47
C ARG A 111 1.02 -15.75 10.51
N LEU A 112 -0.07 -15.03 10.24
CA LEU A 112 -0.74 -14.14 11.20
C LEU A 112 -1.64 -14.90 12.17
N GLY A 113 -1.89 -16.19 11.94
CA GLY A 113 -2.76 -17.02 12.77
C GLY A 113 -4.26 -16.79 12.50
N LEU A 114 -4.60 -16.37 11.29
CA LEU A 114 -5.96 -16.07 10.85
C LEU A 114 -6.53 -17.19 10.00
#